data_2759baf1952f73d6e2a97bd77f705196
#
_entry.id   2759baf1952f73d6e2a97bd77f705196
#
_cell.length_a   1.000
_cell.length_b   1.000
_cell.length_c   1.000
_cell.angle_alpha   90.00
_cell.angle_beta   90.00
_cell.angle_gamma   90.00
#
_symmetry.space_group_name_H-M   'P 1'
#
loop_
_entity.id
_entity.type
_entity.pdbx_description
1 polymer ?
#
loop_
_entity_poly.entity_id
_entity_poly.type
_entity_poly.pdbx_seq_one_letter_code
_entity_poly.pdbx_strand_id
1 'polypeptide(L)'
;PRLARSGAAIPSAVAEPETEMDGVGEPHRTYQLLIEVSDTIRVQVGRLGCCEFLAGNYVYTGSALRNFEARIRRHQSSVKKMHWHIDYLLAASGVRVREVLRYSEAECAINQRVVGVIPAPGFGATDCRAGCGSHLKRLP
;
A
#
# COMPACT_ATOMS: atom_id res chain seq x y z
N PRO A 1 -13.36 4.78 12.46
CA PRO A 1 -12.79 5.13 12.64
C PRO A 1 -11.73 5.11 12.52
N ARG A 2 -11.49 5.52 12.36
CA ARG A 2 -10.53 5.55 12.21
C ARG A 2 -9.86 5.57 13.12
N LEU A 3 -9.62 5.29 13.38
CA LEU A 3 -8.88 5.23 14.09
C LEU A 3 -8.32 5.36 14.70
N ALA A 4 -8.44 5.28 14.77
CA ALA A 4 -7.95 5.46 15.56
C ALA A 4 -6.89 5.67 15.70
N ARG A 5 -6.75 6.14 15.53
CA ARG A 5 -5.77 6.42 15.52
C ARG A 5 -5.10 6.39 16.53
N SER A 6 -5.27 5.88 17.09
CA SER A 6 -4.59 5.57 18.06
C SER A 6 -3.30 6.02 17.94
N GLY A 7 -2.95 6.74 18.26
CA GLY A 7 -1.75 7.11 18.39
C GLY A 7 -0.89 6.86 17.34
N ALA A 8 -1.07 5.98 16.76
CA ALA A 8 -0.19 5.74 15.76
C ALA A 8 -0.51 6.59 14.72
N ALA A 9 -0.43 7.71 14.91
CA ALA A 9 -0.84 8.63 14.00
C ALA A 9 -0.29 8.39 12.67
N ILE A 10 -1.09 8.39 11.69
CA ILE A 10 -0.63 8.34 10.35
C ILE A 10 -0.19 9.73 10.01
N PRO A 11 1.03 9.88 9.63
CA PRO A 11 1.55 11.20 9.40
C PRO A 11 0.93 11.89 8.22
N SER A 12 1.07 13.18 8.17
CA SER A 12 0.51 13.94 7.09
C SER A 12 1.15 13.62 5.76
N ALA A 13 2.12 12.75 5.73
CA ALA A 13 2.70 12.32 4.47
C ALA A 13 1.71 11.53 3.63
N VAL A 14 0.64 11.06 4.21
CA VAL A 14 -0.36 10.29 3.48
C VAL A 14 -1.49 11.22 3.09
N ALA A 15 -1.94 11.14 1.85
CA ALA A 15 -3.04 11.98 1.40
C ALA A 15 -4.30 11.64 2.17
N GLU A 16 -5.19 12.61 2.27
CA GLU A 16 -6.42 12.37 2.97
C GLU A 16 -7.32 11.52 2.13
N PRO A 17 -7.97 10.52 2.70
CA PRO A 17 -8.90 9.69 1.95
C PRO A 17 -10.18 10.46 1.65
N GLU A 18 -10.83 10.11 0.58
CA GLU A 18 -12.08 10.70 0.25
C GLU A 18 -13.19 10.08 1.08
N THR A 19 -14.19 10.88 1.42
CA THR A 19 -15.29 10.33 2.17
C THR A 19 -16.19 9.66 1.20
N GLU A 20 -16.85 8.59 1.64
CA GLU A 20 -17.65 7.98 0.77
C GLU A 20 -18.99 8.37 0.87
N MET A 21 -19.37 9.28 1.59
CA MET A 21 -20.61 9.53 1.70
C MET A 21 -21.17 10.30 0.68
N ASP A 22 -20.54 10.90 -0.12
CA ASP A 22 -21.14 11.65 -1.03
C ASP A 22 -21.79 10.92 -2.04
N GLY A 23 -21.58 9.78 -2.27
CA GLY A 23 -22.25 9.02 -3.20
C GLY A 23 -22.33 9.59 -4.58
N VAL A 24 -21.94 10.77 -4.76
CA VAL A 24 -21.96 11.35 -6.06
C VAL A 24 -20.60 11.53 -6.59
N GLY A 25 -19.58 11.17 -5.89
CA GLY A 25 -18.23 11.30 -6.41
C GLY A 25 -17.94 10.22 -7.40
N GLU A 26 -16.79 10.32 -8.02
CA GLU A 26 -16.33 9.28 -8.91
C GLU A 26 -16.05 8.02 -8.14
N PRO A 27 -16.21 6.88 -8.76
CA PRO A 27 -15.90 5.63 -8.07
C PRO A 27 -14.44 5.57 -7.69
N HIS A 28 -14.14 4.91 -6.60
CA HIS A 28 -12.77 4.75 -6.17
C HIS A 28 -12.03 3.82 -7.13
N ARG A 29 -10.81 4.17 -7.44
CA ARG A 29 -9.99 3.36 -8.32
C ARG A 29 -8.59 3.14 -7.74
N THR A 30 -8.22 3.88 -6.73
CA THR A 30 -6.90 3.81 -6.12
C THR A 30 -7.07 3.55 -4.63
N TYR A 31 -6.22 2.69 -4.09
CA TYR A 31 -6.24 2.42 -2.66
C TYR A 31 -4.83 2.50 -2.12
N GLN A 32 -4.73 2.74 -0.82
CA GLN A 32 -3.48 2.64 -0.12
C GLN A 32 -3.65 1.68 1.03
N LEU A 33 -2.67 0.84 1.24
CA LEU A 33 -2.62 -0.05 2.39
C LEU A 33 -1.60 0.54 3.35
N LEU A 34 -2.03 0.81 4.58
CA LEU A 34 -1.12 1.24 5.62
C LEU A 34 -0.66 -0.02 6.32
N ILE A 35 0.64 -0.29 6.25
CA ILE A 35 1.19 -1.58 6.63
C ILE A 35 2.18 -1.39 7.77
N GLU A 36 2.11 -2.28 8.74
CA GLU A 36 3.06 -2.29 9.84
C GLU A 36 3.96 -3.50 9.72
N VAL A 37 5.26 -3.28 9.80
CA VAL A 37 6.25 -4.34 9.83
C VAL A 37 6.86 -4.29 11.23
N SER A 38 6.59 -5.33 12.03
CA SER A 38 6.95 -5.27 13.45
C SER A 38 8.44 -5.46 13.67
N ASP A 39 9.09 -6.27 12.86
CA ASP A 39 10.53 -6.49 12.98
C ASP A 39 11.14 -6.47 11.61
N THR A 40 12.39 -6.05 11.53
CA THR A 40 13.09 -6.06 10.24
C THR A 40 13.12 -7.47 9.66
N ILE A 41 12.75 -7.60 8.40
CA ILE A 41 12.65 -8.89 7.74
C ILE A 41 13.29 -8.84 6.36
N ARG A 42 13.61 -9.99 5.83
CA ARG A 42 14.06 -10.13 4.45
C ARG A 42 13.08 -11.05 3.73
N VAL A 43 12.63 -10.65 2.59
CA VAL A 43 11.60 -11.37 1.86
C VAL A 43 12.02 -11.51 0.41
N GLN A 44 11.86 -12.70 -0.13
CA GLN A 44 12.06 -12.93 -1.56
C GLN A 44 10.82 -12.47 -2.27
N VAL A 45 10.92 -11.40 -3.03
CA VAL A 45 9.78 -10.77 -3.68
C VAL A 45 9.82 -11.13 -5.16
N GLY A 46 9.39 -12.32 -5.49
CA GLY A 46 9.34 -12.77 -6.88
C GLY A 46 10.63 -12.49 -7.62
N ARG A 47 10.51 -11.94 -8.79
CA ARG A 47 11.68 -11.64 -9.61
C ARG A 47 12.45 -10.41 -9.15
N LEU A 48 11.86 -9.62 -8.25
CA LEU A 48 12.55 -8.47 -7.71
C LEU A 48 13.72 -8.90 -6.83
N GLY A 49 13.69 -10.13 -6.34
CA GLY A 49 14.77 -10.67 -5.54
C GLY A 49 14.54 -10.46 -4.06
N CYS A 50 15.58 -10.66 -3.29
CA CYS A 50 15.51 -10.54 -1.84
C CYS A 50 15.51 -9.08 -1.46
N CYS A 51 14.50 -8.65 -0.72
CA CYS A 51 14.37 -7.27 -0.27
C CYS A 51 14.34 -7.23 1.25
N GLU A 52 15.00 -6.23 1.81
CA GLU A 52 14.98 -6.04 3.25
C GLU A 52 13.98 -4.96 3.60
N PHE A 53 13.12 -5.22 4.57
CA PHE A 53 12.16 -4.26 5.03
C PHE A 53 12.41 -4.00 6.51
N LEU A 54 12.85 -2.79 6.85
CA LEU A 54 13.12 -2.42 8.23
C LEU A 54 11.79 -2.32 8.98
N ALA A 55 11.84 -2.57 10.27
CA ALA A 55 10.64 -2.39 11.10
C ALA A 55 10.12 -0.96 10.93
N GLY A 56 8.82 -0.80 10.88
CA GLY A 56 8.22 0.51 10.72
C GLY A 56 6.90 0.46 9.97
N ASN A 57 6.47 1.62 9.52
CA ASN A 57 5.21 1.77 8.84
C ASN A 57 5.44 2.07 7.36
N TYR A 58 4.62 1.45 6.53
CA TYR A 58 4.77 1.55 5.08
C TYR A 58 3.43 1.90 4.45
N VAL A 59 3.49 2.48 3.28
CA VAL A 59 2.29 2.73 2.48
C VAL A 59 2.49 2.10 1.12
N TYR A 60 1.57 1.23 0.74
CA TYR A 60 1.53 0.65 -0.60
C TYR A 60 0.36 1.25 -1.35
N THR A 61 0.60 1.77 -2.55
CA THR A 61 -0.45 2.37 -3.37
C THR A 61 -0.71 1.46 -4.56
N GLY A 62 -1.95 1.09 -4.74
CA GLY A 62 -2.37 0.24 -5.85
C GLY A 62 -3.66 0.73 -6.47
N SER A 63 -4.06 0.11 -7.56
CA SER A 63 -5.29 0.50 -8.23
C SER A 63 -6.00 -0.69 -8.83
N ALA A 64 -7.29 -0.53 -9.06
CA ALA A 64 -8.08 -1.51 -9.76
C ALA A 64 -9.28 -0.81 -10.35
N LEU A 65 -9.49 -0.98 -11.64
CA LEU A 65 -10.67 -0.41 -12.29
C LEU A 65 -11.85 -1.34 -12.16
N ARG A 66 -11.63 -2.61 -11.93
CA ARG A 66 -12.69 -3.58 -11.74
C ARG A 66 -12.46 -4.33 -10.47
N ASN A 67 -13.54 -4.73 -9.81
CA ASN A 67 -13.47 -5.55 -8.60
C ASN A 67 -12.58 -4.90 -7.55
N PHE A 68 -12.75 -3.59 -7.41
CA PHE A 68 -11.91 -2.80 -6.51
C PHE A 68 -11.95 -3.33 -5.07
N GLU A 69 -13.15 -3.52 -4.52
CA GLU A 69 -13.26 -3.98 -3.13
C GLU A 69 -12.79 -5.44 -2.99
N ALA A 70 -13.00 -6.25 -4.02
CA ALA A 70 -12.53 -7.63 -3.97
C ALA A 70 -11.01 -7.67 -3.93
N ARG A 71 -10.34 -6.77 -4.65
CA ARG A 71 -8.89 -6.72 -4.62
C ARG A 71 -8.38 -6.32 -3.24
N ILE A 72 -9.05 -5.37 -2.59
CA ILE A 72 -8.68 -4.98 -1.23
C ILE A 72 -8.85 -6.14 -0.28
N ARG A 73 -9.97 -6.86 -0.39
CA ARG A 73 -10.20 -8.03 0.46
C ARG A 73 -9.12 -9.09 0.22
N ARG A 74 -8.69 -9.24 -1.01
CA ARG A 74 -7.63 -10.20 -1.32
C ARG A 74 -6.33 -9.81 -0.61
N HIS A 75 -6.00 -8.53 -0.56
CA HIS A 75 -4.81 -8.11 0.15
C HIS A 75 -4.89 -8.41 1.64
N GLN A 76 -6.08 -8.42 2.20
CA GLN A 76 -6.25 -8.69 3.62
C GLN A 76 -6.37 -10.17 3.93
N SER A 77 -6.45 -11.01 2.92
CA SER A 77 -6.58 -12.45 3.10
C SER A 77 -5.22 -13.06 3.39
N SER A 78 -5.16 -14.01 4.32
CA SER A 78 -3.93 -14.71 4.60
C SER A 78 -3.72 -15.91 3.67
N VAL A 79 -4.74 -16.29 2.91
CA VAL A 79 -4.63 -17.43 2.03
C VAL A 79 -4.80 -16.93 0.61
N LYS A 80 -3.71 -16.87 -0.14
CA LYS A 80 -3.79 -16.41 -1.52
C LYS A 80 -2.57 -16.87 -2.29
N LYS A 81 -2.74 -16.94 -3.59
CA LYS A 81 -1.64 -17.27 -4.47
C LYS A 81 -0.82 -16.02 -4.69
N MET A 82 0.49 -16.14 -4.63
CA MET A 82 1.36 -14.98 -4.83
C MET A 82 1.26 -14.53 -6.29
N HIS A 83 0.99 -13.26 -6.48
CA HIS A 83 0.84 -12.71 -7.82
C HIS A 83 1.57 -11.36 -7.96
N TRP A 84 1.38 -10.46 -7.01
CA TRP A 84 2.02 -9.15 -7.05
C TRP A 84 3.12 -9.05 -6.01
N HIS A 85 4.04 -8.09 -6.18
CA HIS A 85 5.11 -7.88 -5.21
C HIS A 85 4.56 -7.74 -3.79
N ILE A 86 3.46 -7.01 -3.64
CA ILE A 86 2.88 -6.78 -2.31
C ILE A 86 2.43 -8.07 -1.64
N ASP A 87 2.07 -9.10 -2.41
CA ASP A 87 1.65 -10.36 -1.83
C ASP A 87 2.75 -10.99 -1.01
N TYR A 88 3.98 -10.89 -1.49
CA TYR A 88 5.12 -11.48 -0.78
C TYR A 88 5.37 -10.77 0.55
N LEU A 89 5.23 -9.45 0.57
CA LEU A 89 5.42 -8.71 1.80
C LEU A 89 4.30 -9.02 2.79
N LEU A 90 3.06 -9.03 2.34
CA LEU A 90 1.93 -9.25 3.23
C LEU A 90 1.88 -10.67 3.77
N ALA A 91 2.55 -11.62 3.11
CA ALA A 91 2.59 -13.00 3.60
C ALA A 91 3.66 -13.18 4.66
N ALA A 92 4.52 -12.22 4.87
CA ALA A 92 5.61 -12.38 5.82
C ALA A 92 5.12 -12.25 7.26
N SER A 93 5.79 -12.98 8.15
CA SER A 93 5.44 -12.93 9.57
C SER A 93 5.71 -11.53 10.12
N GLY A 94 4.82 -11.03 10.94
CA GLY A 94 4.99 -9.72 11.57
C GLY A 94 4.58 -8.56 10.68
N VAL A 95 3.96 -8.83 9.55
CA VAL A 95 3.49 -7.79 8.65
C VAL A 95 1.97 -7.80 8.64
N ARG A 96 1.37 -6.65 8.81
CA ARG A 96 -0.09 -6.58 8.78
C ARG A 96 -0.58 -5.29 8.17
N VAL A 97 -1.75 -5.34 7.55
CA VAL A 97 -2.43 -4.16 7.04
C VAL A 97 -3.21 -3.53 8.18
N ARG A 98 -2.91 -2.28 8.50
CA ARG A 98 -3.57 -1.60 9.60
C ARG A 98 -4.79 -0.83 9.14
N GLU A 99 -4.75 -0.29 7.93
CA GLU A 99 -5.83 0.54 7.46
C GLU A 99 -5.81 0.57 5.95
N VAL A 100 -6.96 0.78 5.34
CA VAL A 100 -7.08 0.92 3.90
C VAL A 100 -7.71 2.26 3.60
N LEU A 101 -7.08 3.02 2.71
CA LEU A 101 -7.61 4.30 2.27
C LEU A 101 -7.99 4.19 0.79
N ARG A 102 -9.01 4.91 0.38
CA ARG A 102 -9.56 4.81 -0.97
C ARG A 102 -9.64 6.18 -1.63
N TYR A 103 -9.34 6.23 -2.93
CA TYR A 103 -9.30 7.48 -3.66
C TYR A 103 -9.87 7.29 -5.06
N SER A 104 -10.40 8.36 -5.64
CA SER A 104 -10.82 8.34 -7.04
C SER A 104 -9.71 8.81 -7.97
N GLU A 105 -8.64 9.40 -7.45
CA GLU A 105 -7.55 9.89 -8.26
C GLU A 105 -6.65 8.77 -8.74
N ALA A 106 -5.84 9.05 -9.73
CA ALA A 106 -4.98 8.03 -10.34
C ALA A 106 -3.89 7.55 -9.37
N GLU A 107 -3.50 6.31 -9.53
CA GLU A 107 -2.56 5.64 -8.63
C GLU A 107 -1.25 6.40 -8.48
N CYS A 108 -0.63 6.80 -9.58
CA CYS A 108 0.67 7.45 -9.49
C CYS A 108 0.56 8.83 -8.85
N ALA A 109 -0.54 9.53 -9.07
CA ALA A 109 -0.74 10.83 -8.43
C ALA A 109 -0.81 10.68 -6.91
N ILE A 110 -1.53 9.67 -6.44
CA ILE A 110 -1.63 9.40 -5.01
C ILE A 110 -0.29 8.93 -4.45
N ASN A 111 0.37 8.03 -5.17
CA ASN A 111 1.66 7.51 -4.71
C ASN A 111 2.71 8.60 -4.59
N GLN A 112 2.71 9.54 -5.52
CA GLN A 112 3.72 10.59 -5.52
C GLN A 112 3.53 11.60 -4.39
N ARG A 113 2.38 11.63 -3.76
CA ARG A 113 2.15 12.51 -2.61
C ARG A 113 2.71 11.93 -1.32
N VAL A 114 3.07 10.65 -1.30
CA VAL A 114 3.56 10.02 -0.08
C VAL A 114 5.02 10.41 0.11
N VAL A 115 5.32 10.97 1.27
CA VAL A 115 6.68 11.34 1.63
C VAL A 115 7.28 10.19 2.41
N GLY A 116 8.28 9.54 1.86
CA GLY A 116 8.89 8.38 2.50
C GLY A 116 10.06 7.88 1.70
N VAL A 117 10.67 6.82 2.20
CA VAL A 117 11.85 6.24 1.60
C VAL A 117 11.42 5.00 0.80
N ILE A 118 12.00 4.83 -0.37
CA ILE A 118 11.75 3.65 -1.18
C ILE A 118 12.60 2.51 -0.62
N PRO A 119 11.98 1.46 -0.07
CA PRO A 119 12.75 0.36 0.50
C PRO A 119 13.25 -0.61 -0.56
N ALA A 120 12.56 -0.69 -1.68
CA ALA A 120 12.90 -1.63 -2.73
C ALA A 120 12.51 -1.02 -4.07
N PRO A 121 13.48 -0.50 -4.82
CA PRO A 121 13.17 0.11 -6.12
C PRO A 121 12.44 -0.89 -7.02
N GLY A 122 11.44 -0.40 -7.72
CA GLY A 122 10.63 -1.23 -8.60
C GLY A 122 9.47 -1.96 -7.95
N PHE A 123 9.39 -1.92 -6.63
CA PHE A 123 8.33 -2.65 -5.92
C PHE A 123 6.96 -2.09 -6.32
N GLY A 124 6.12 -2.97 -6.87
CA GLY A 124 4.78 -2.58 -7.27
C GLY A 124 4.75 -1.62 -8.45
N ALA A 125 5.86 -1.38 -9.10
CA ALA A 125 5.94 -0.37 -10.14
C ALA A 125 6.43 -0.92 -11.47
N THR A 126 6.32 -2.22 -11.70
CA THR A 126 6.80 -2.84 -12.93
C THR A 126 6.13 -2.25 -14.15
N ASP A 127 4.85 -1.92 -14.05
CA ASP A 127 4.13 -1.36 -15.17
C ASP A 127 4.01 0.16 -15.09
N CYS A 128 4.70 0.78 -14.14
CA CYS A 128 4.57 2.20 -13.93
C CYS A 128 5.38 2.96 -14.97
N ARG A 129 4.74 3.89 -15.66
CA ARG A 129 5.42 4.71 -16.66
C ARG A 129 5.55 6.16 -16.22
N ALA A 130 5.16 6.47 -15.00
CA ALA A 130 5.21 7.83 -14.48
C ALA A 130 6.50 8.11 -13.70
N GLY A 131 7.41 7.15 -13.63
CA GLY A 131 8.67 7.38 -12.95
C GLY A 131 8.59 7.35 -11.45
N CYS A 132 7.62 6.65 -10.90
CA CYS A 132 7.45 6.61 -9.45
C CYS A 132 8.60 5.93 -8.72
N GLY A 133 9.25 4.99 -9.38
CA GLY A 133 10.35 4.24 -8.75
C GLY A 133 9.88 3.12 -7.87
N SER A 134 8.81 3.29 -7.14
CA SER A 134 8.22 2.25 -6.30
C SER A 134 6.84 2.71 -5.88
N HIS A 135 5.95 1.79 -5.67
CA HIS A 135 4.64 2.10 -5.11
C HIS A 135 4.56 1.67 -3.65
N LEU A 136 5.68 1.35 -3.05
CA LEU A 136 5.77 1.08 -1.61
C LEU A 136 6.78 2.06 -1.02
N LYS A 137 6.40 2.75 0.04
CA LYS A 137 7.28 3.69 0.70
C LYS A 137 7.24 3.48 2.21
N ARG A 138 8.39 3.59 2.84
CA ARG A 138 8.48 3.51 4.29
C ARG A 138 8.35 4.93 4.84
N LEU A 139 7.44 5.12 5.78
CA LEU A 139 7.17 6.43 6.34
C LEU A 139 8.25 6.82 7.33
N PRO A 140 8.49 8.13 7.49
CA PRO A 140 9.48 8.59 8.46
C PRO A 140 9.10 8.26 9.89
#